data_53f3e0ab80d6d058027866b8368c2e05
#
_entry.id   53f3e0ab80d6d058027866b8368c2e05
#
_cell.length_a   1.000
_cell.length_b   1.000
_cell.length_c   1.000
_cell.angle_alpha   90.00
_cell.angle_beta   90.00
_cell.angle_gamma   90.00
#
_symmetry.space_group_name_H-M   'P 1'
#
loop_
_entity.id
_entity.type
_entity.pdbx_description
1 polymer ?
#
loop_
_entity_poly.entity_id
_entity_poly.type
_entity_poly.pdbx_seq_one_letter_code
_entity_poly.pdbx_strand_id
1 'polypeptide(L)'
;SKAALNMAMKTVALRLKDEGVTVILINPGAVDTRALRQAFGLSLEEAEKATNFDYKGYPTVSPEEGVRRMIDVIENADQSQNGSFLNHDGKELPW
;
A
#
# COMPACT_ATOMS: atom_id res chain seq x y z
N SER A 1 1.27 13.74 8.31
CA SER A 1 1.00 13.52 6.88
C SER A 1 1.69 12.26 6.38
N LYS A 2 1.24 11.75 5.25
CA LYS A 2 1.86 10.58 4.62
C LYS A 2 3.32 10.86 4.23
N ALA A 3 3.61 12.06 3.74
CA ALA A 3 4.97 12.45 3.38
C ALA A 3 5.90 12.45 4.60
N ALA A 4 5.41 12.94 5.74
CA ALA A 4 6.19 12.94 6.98
C ALA A 4 6.46 11.52 7.46
N LEU A 5 5.47 10.63 7.38
CA LEU A 5 5.63 9.21 7.72
C LEU A 5 6.67 8.55 6.82
N ASN A 6 6.59 8.78 5.50
CA ASN A 6 7.55 8.23 4.55
C ASN A 6 8.98 8.68 4.88
N MET A 7 9.16 9.95 5.19
CA MET A 7 10.49 10.49 5.54
C MET A 7 11.01 9.87 6.84
N ALA A 8 10.15 9.71 7.85
CA ALA A 8 10.52 9.04 9.09
C ALA A 8 10.97 7.60 8.83
N MET A 9 10.26 6.87 7.99
CA MET A 9 10.59 5.48 7.66
C MET A 9 11.87 5.38 6.85
N LYS A 10 12.16 6.36 6.00
CA LYS A 10 13.45 6.41 5.29
C LYS A 10 14.62 6.55 6.28
N THR A 11 14.44 7.36 7.31
CA THR A 11 15.45 7.51 8.38
C THR A 11 15.65 6.19 9.11
N VAL A 12 14.58 5.45 9.41
CA VAL A 12 14.66 4.13 10.02
C VAL A 12 15.41 3.16 9.11
N ALA A 13 15.14 3.20 7.81
CA ALA A 13 15.81 2.33 6.82
C ALA A 13 17.32 2.55 6.84
N LEU A 14 17.76 3.81 6.89
CA LEU A 14 19.18 4.14 6.95
C LEU A 14 19.84 3.66 8.25
N ARG A 15 19.12 3.74 9.37
CA ARG A 15 19.64 3.30 10.67
C ARG A 15 19.78 1.80 10.78
N LEU A 16 18.86 1.05 10.18
CA LEU A 16 18.84 -0.41 10.29
C LEU A 16 19.62 -1.11 9.19
N LYS A 17 20.14 -0.38 8.22
CA LYS A 17 20.87 -0.93 7.09
C LYS A 17 21.99 -1.90 7.49
N ASP A 18 22.80 -1.49 8.47
CA ASP A 18 23.95 -2.29 8.91
C ASP A 18 23.56 -3.51 9.74
N GLU A 19 22.29 -3.60 10.15
CA GLU A 19 21.75 -4.73 10.89
C GLU A 19 21.13 -5.78 9.96
N GLY A 20 21.24 -5.61 8.65
CA GLY A 20 20.67 -6.55 7.68
C GLY A 20 19.16 -6.41 7.50
N VAL A 21 18.57 -5.32 7.96
CA VAL A 21 17.13 -5.07 7.84
C VAL A 21 16.87 -4.23 6.60
N THR A 22 15.96 -4.69 5.75
CA THR A 22 15.49 -3.94 4.58
C THR A 22 14.13 -3.34 4.88
N VAL A 23 14.00 -2.03 4.75
CA VAL A 23 12.74 -1.31 4.98
C VAL A 23 12.24 -0.75 3.66
N ILE A 24 11.03 -1.12 3.27
CA ILE A 24 10.38 -0.58 2.07
C ILE A 24 9.03 0.01 2.46
N LEU A 25 8.59 0.98 1.68
CA LEU A 25 7.25 1.55 1.80
C LEU A 25 6.47 1.14 0.57
N ILE A 26 5.21 0.74 0.74
CA ILE A 26 4.39 0.25 -0.37
C ILE A 26 3.11 1.06 -0.45
N ASN A 27 2.79 1.51 -1.67
CA ASN A 27 1.47 2.01 -1.98
C ASN A 27 0.61 0.83 -2.46
N PRO A 28 -0.41 0.41 -1.71
CA PRO A 28 -1.22 -0.76 -2.08
C PRO A 28 -2.17 -0.52 -3.26
N GLY A 29 -2.30 0.72 -3.70
CA GLY A 29 -3.31 1.08 -4.69
C GLY A 29 -4.71 1.13 -4.08
N ALA A 30 -5.72 1.12 -4.95
CA ALA A 30 -7.12 1.16 -4.52
C ALA A 30 -7.64 -0.27 -4.30
N VAL A 31 -7.78 -0.64 -3.04
CA VAL A 31 -8.28 -1.96 -2.63
C VAL A 31 -9.73 -1.80 -2.17
N ASP A 32 -10.62 -2.69 -2.63
CA ASP A 32 -12.04 -2.67 -2.27
C ASP A 32 -12.21 -3.02 -0.79
N THR A 33 -12.17 -2.00 0.05
CA THR A 33 -12.31 -2.11 1.49
C THR A 33 -13.47 -1.26 1.97
N ARG A 34 -13.90 -1.50 3.20
CA ARG A 34 -14.90 -0.66 3.85
C ARG A 34 -14.49 0.81 3.82
N ALA A 35 -13.23 1.10 4.10
CA ALA A 35 -12.73 2.47 4.10
C ALA A 35 -12.86 3.15 2.73
N LEU A 36 -12.55 2.42 1.65
CA LEU A 36 -12.68 2.98 0.31
C LEU A 36 -14.15 3.20 -0.06
N ARG A 37 -15.03 2.28 0.31
CA ARG A 37 -16.47 2.42 0.09
C ARG A 37 -17.04 3.64 0.81
N GLN A 38 -16.57 3.90 2.03
CA GLN A 38 -16.95 5.11 2.77
C GLN A 38 -16.45 6.37 2.08
N ALA A 39 -15.24 6.35 1.54
CA ALA A 39 -14.69 7.47 0.78
C ALA A 39 -15.53 7.78 -0.48
N PHE A 40 -16.26 6.77 -1.01
CA PHE A 40 -17.17 6.93 -2.14
C PHE A 40 -18.60 7.26 -1.72
N GLY A 41 -18.83 7.58 -0.45
CA GLY A 41 -20.10 8.14 0.03
C GLY A 41 -20.98 7.19 0.83
N LEU A 42 -20.59 5.95 1.05
CA LEU A 42 -21.37 5.04 1.88
C LEU A 42 -21.18 5.33 3.37
N SER A 43 -22.23 5.08 4.16
CA SER A 43 -22.10 5.07 5.62
C SER A 43 -21.31 3.84 6.06
N LEU A 44 -20.86 3.80 7.31
CA LEU A 44 -20.18 2.65 7.87
C LEU A 44 -21.00 1.37 7.72
N GLU A 45 -22.29 1.44 8.08
CA GLU A 45 -23.19 0.29 8.00
C GLU A 45 -23.38 -0.18 6.56
N GLU A 46 -23.62 0.75 5.62
CA GLU A 46 -23.75 0.43 4.21
C GLU A 46 -22.46 -0.19 3.65
N ALA A 47 -21.30 0.36 4.03
CA ALA A 47 -20.01 -0.13 3.56
C ALA A 47 -19.71 -1.55 4.05
N GLU A 48 -20.12 -1.89 5.26
CA GLU A 48 -19.95 -3.24 5.81
C GLU A 48 -20.80 -4.29 5.10
N LYS A 49 -22.01 -3.91 4.69
CA LYS A 49 -22.97 -4.81 4.06
C LYS A 49 -22.86 -4.88 2.55
N ALA A 50 -22.20 -3.91 1.92
CA ALA A 50 -22.10 -3.85 0.48
C ALA A 50 -21.29 -5.01 -0.09
N THR A 51 -21.83 -5.63 -1.14
CA THR A 51 -21.10 -6.61 -1.96
C THR A 51 -21.08 -6.08 -3.38
N ASN A 52 -19.97 -6.32 -4.10
CA ASN A 52 -19.85 -5.89 -5.50
C ASN A 52 -20.15 -4.39 -5.69
N PHE A 53 -19.57 -3.55 -4.84
CA PHE A 53 -19.77 -2.11 -4.92
C PHE A 53 -19.28 -1.58 -6.27
N ASP A 54 -20.10 -0.74 -6.92
CA ASP A 54 -19.74 -0.11 -8.19
C ASP A 54 -18.95 1.17 -7.94
N TYR A 55 -17.67 1.15 -8.30
CA TYR A 55 -16.78 2.32 -8.21
C TYR A 55 -16.83 3.19 -9.46
N LYS A 56 -17.79 2.96 -10.35
CA LYS A 56 -18.01 3.75 -11.58
C LYS A 56 -16.76 3.83 -12.46
N GLY A 57 -16.12 2.68 -12.66
CA GLY A 57 -14.94 2.58 -13.50
C GLY A 57 -13.63 2.95 -12.81
N TYR A 58 -13.67 3.37 -11.54
CA TYR A 58 -12.42 3.58 -10.80
C TYR A 58 -11.74 2.22 -10.56
N PRO A 59 -10.47 2.06 -10.97
CA PRO A 59 -9.83 0.77 -10.89
C PRO A 59 -9.55 0.38 -9.42
N THR A 60 -10.13 -0.76 -9.03
CA THR A 60 -9.92 -1.34 -7.70
C THR A 60 -9.61 -2.82 -7.81
N VAL A 61 -9.05 -3.38 -6.76
CA VAL A 61 -8.83 -4.82 -6.65
C VAL A 61 -9.46 -5.33 -5.35
N SER A 62 -9.73 -6.63 -5.29
CA SER A 62 -10.22 -7.26 -4.06
C SER A 62 -9.15 -7.20 -2.97
N PRO A 63 -9.54 -7.33 -1.68
CA PRO A 63 -8.56 -7.42 -0.60
C PRO A 63 -7.55 -8.55 -0.80
N GLU A 64 -7.99 -9.71 -1.27
CA GLU A 64 -7.14 -10.87 -1.54
C GLU A 64 -6.09 -10.55 -2.61
N GLU A 65 -6.51 -9.93 -3.70
CA GLU A 65 -5.60 -9.51 -4.76
C GLU A 65 -4.63 -8.43 -4.30
N GLY A 66 -5.12 -7.49 -3.50
CA GLY A 66 -4.27 -6.44 -2.92
C GLY A 66 -3.16 -7.01 -2.05
N VAL A 67 -3.51 -7.96 -1.19
CA VAL A 67 -2.53 -8.64 -0.33
C VAL A 67 -1.54 -9.44 -1.17
N ARG A 68 -2.01 -10.17 -2.18
CA ARG A 68 -1.15 -10.96 -3.05
C ARG A 68 -0.10 -10.08 -3.74
N ARG A 69 -0.51 -8.92 -4.25
CA ARG A 69 0.41 -7.97 -4.90
C ARG A 69 1.46 -7.44 -3.93
N MET A 70 1.07 -7.12 -2.71
CA MET A 70 2.01 -6.65 -1.70
C MET A 70 3.01 -7.73 -1.31
N ILE A 71 2.56 -8.98 -1.18
CA ILE A 71 3.44 -10.11 -0.88
C ILE A 71 4.46 -10.29 -2.01
N ASP A 72 4.03 -10.21 -3.27
CA ASP A 72 4.94 -10.31 -4.41
C ASP A 72 6.03 -9.22 -4.37
N VAL A 73 5.66 -7.98 -4.04
CA VAL A 73 6.62 -6.89 -3.91
C VAL A 73 7.62 -7.16 -2.79
N ILE A 74 7.13 -7.64 -1.64
CA ILE A 74 7.96 -7.95 -0.47
C ILE A 74 8.94 -9.09 -0.80
N GLU A 75 8.45 -10.16 -1.41
CA GLU A 75 9.28 -11.33 -1.73
C GLU A 75 10.36 -11.02 -2.77
N ASN A 76 10.11 -10.07 -3.66
CA ASN A 76 11.08 -9.67 -4.69
C ASN A 76 11.96 -8.49 -4.26
N ALA A 77 11.73 -7.92 -3.08
CA ALA A 77 12.55 -6.83 -2.58
C ALA A 77 13.90 -7.33 -2.07
N ASP A 78 14.92 -6.51 -2.25
CA ASP A 78 16.26 -6.79 -1.71
C ASP A 78 16.85 -5.52 -1.10
N GLN A 79 18.08 -5.61 -0.59
CA GLN A 79 18.72 -4.51 0.11
C GLN A 79 18.92 -3.27 -0.78
N SER A 80 18.98 -3.45 -2.11
CA SER A 80 19.11 -2.30 -3.03
C SER A 80 17.89 -1.39 -3.00
N GLN A 81 16.75 -1.90 -2.55
CA GLN A 81 15.49 -1.15 -2.46
C GLN A 81 15.23 -0.57 -1.05
N ASN A 82 16.21 -0.72 -0.15
CA ASN A 82 16.07 -0.19 1.21
C ASN A 82 15.78 1.31 1.20
N GLY A 83 14.71 1.73 1.90
CA GLY A 83 14.27 3.11 1.94
C GLY A 83 13.48 3.58 0.72
N SER A 84 13.18 2.68 -0.21
CA SER A 84 12.40 3.01 -1.40
C SER A 84 10.89 3.04 -1.11
N PHE A 85 10.18 3.85 -1.89
CA PHE A 85 8.73 3.89 -1.92
C PHE A 85 8.27 3.18 -3.19
N LEU A 86 7.60 2.04 -3.05
CA LEU A 86 7.21 1.18 -4.16
C LEU A 86 5.70 1.18 -4.37
N ASN A 87 5.29 1.12 -5.62
CA ASN A 87 3.90 0.91 -5.97
C ASN A 87 3.55 -0.58 -5.87
N HIS A 88 2.26 -0.90 -5.88
CA HIS A 88 1.77 -2.30 -5.81
C HIS A 88 2.24 -3.18 -6.97
N ASP A 89 2.71 -2.60 -8.06
CA ASP A 89 3.29 -3.32 -9.20
C ASP A 89 4.82 -3.47 -9.11
N GLY A 90 5.42 -3.02 -8.02
CA GLY A 90 6.85 -3.09 -7.80
C GLY A 90 7.65 -1.92 -8.34
N LYS A 91 7.00 -0.98 -9.02
CA LYS A 91 7.69 0.20 -9.56
C LYS A 91 7.98 1.22 -8.47
N GLU A 92 9.14 1.85 -8.56
CA GLU A 92 9.51 2.90 -7.61
C GLU A 92 8.67 4.17 -7.83
N LEU A 93 8.20 4.73 -6.72
CA LEU A 93 7.44 5.98 -6.72
C LEU A 93 8.28 7.11 -6.14
N PRO A 94 8.06 8.36 -6.59
CA PRO A 94 8.72 9.52 -5.99
C PRO A 94 8.15 9.78 -4.59
N TRP A 95 8.97 10.38 -3.79
CA TRP A 95 8.60 10.80 -2.42
C TRP A 95 7.64 11.97 -2.39
#